data_21d3001cd5e13fcece2f199dc239fcfc
#
_entry.id   21d3001cd5e13fcece2f199dc239fcfc
#
_cell.length_a   1.000
_cell.length_b   1.000
_cell.length_c   1.000
_cell.angle_alpha   90.00
_cell.angle_beta   90.00
_cell.angle_gamma   90.00
#
_symmetry.space_group_name_H-M   'P 1'
#
loop_
_entity.id
_entity.type
_entity.pdbx_description
1 polymer ?
#
loop_
_entity_poly.entity_id
_entity_poly.type
_entity_poly.pdbx_seq_one_letter_code
_entity_poly.pdbx_strand_id
1 'polypeptide(L)'
;MNDTPSIEHFPEESFWKKSRKGVWLFAAVAAVVAALLALRLTQALAVKNAVGEKTIPTVSVTNVGISTVPTTVSIIGTIAARFDMPIGVEGDGGRVAAIYVEAGDHVRQGQVLAHLNNSVLEPQVANLEAALEQARAEAELADAEYHRAQAVGASGALSAEETEKRRSSGVTAAARVKVASAQLDEAKARLARADIRAPADGIILTRTVEVGQTAMPGGDALFRLSKDGEIELRGQVAEQDLPLLKIGQSVDVRLTGTSKVYEGQIRLLGAVIDPATRLGTVRVALTPDPNLRPGAFARAEVTVSNAERAVLPQTAVLTDDKGSYVLIVNSQNKVERRAVRVSGMVQNGVSIAEGVVANDQVVATAGAFLQEGELVKPVMVPADKS
;
A
#
# COMPACT_ATOMS: atom_id res chain seq x y z
N MET A 1 -69.59 71.18 -40.90
CA MET A 1 -69.16 72.56 -40.60
C MET A 1 -67.75 72.66 -41.16
N ASN A 2 -67.64 73.04 -42.41
CA ASN A 2 -67.23 74.33 -42.87
C ASN A 2 -65.79 74.61 -42.42
N ASP A 3 -64.75 74.89 -43.19
CA ASP A 3 -64.77 75.68 -44.46
C ASP A 3 -63.42 75.41 -45.18
N THR A 4 -63.47 75.33 -46.45
CA THR A 4 -62.46 75.79 -47.42
C THR A 4 -62.56 77.34 -47.50
N PRO A 5 -61.73 78.16 -48.14
CA PRO A 5 -60.88 77.94 -49.32
C PRO A 5 -59.52 78.76 -49.18
N SER A 6 -58.62 78.84 -50.11
CA SER A 6 -58.66 79.57 -51.37
C SER A 6 -57.32 79.49 -52.12
N ILE A 7 -57.46 79.44 -53.40
CA ILE A 7 -56.52 79.53 -54.51
C ILE A 7 -55.90 80.93 -54.58
N GLU A 8 -54.63 81.07 -54.93
CA GLU A 8 -54.12 82.15 -55.80
C GLU A 8 -52.72 81.78 -56.37
N HIS A 9 -52.69 81.55 -57.54
CA HIS A 9 -52.23 82.31 -58.72
C HIS A 9 -50.74 82.35 -58.97
N PHE A 10 -50.40 81.81 -60.18
CA PHE A 10 -49.11 81.92 -60.86
C PHE A 10 -48.77 83.33 -61.30
N PRO A 11 -47.50 83.66 -61.60
CA PRO A 11 -47.19 83.70 -63.03
C PRO A 11 -45.83 83.00 -63.41
N GLU A 12 -45.84 82.54 -64.63
CA GLU A 12 -44.70 82.19 -65.46
C GLU A 12 -43.77 83.36 -65.61
N GLU A 13 -42.47 83.09 -65.55
CA GLU A 13 -41.59 83.62 -66.59
C GLU A 13 -40.25 82.88 -66.65
N SER A 14 -39.89 82.62 -67.86
CA SER A 14 -38.70 82.04 -68.49
C SER A 14 -37.38 82.61 -68.04
N PHE A 15 -36.36 81.78 -67.84
CA PHE A 15 -34.99 82.16 -68.18
C PHE A 15 -34.15 80.96 -68.58
N TRP A 16 -34.15 80.63 -69.84
CA TRP A 16 -33.08 79.93 -70.49
C TRP A 16 -32.07 80.97 -70.95
N LYS A 17 -30.89 80.98 -70.27
CA LYS A 17 -29.61 81.29 -70.95
C LYS A 17 -28.39 81.01 -70.04
N LYS A 18 -27.53 80.19 -70.59
CA LYS A 18 -26.07 80.19 -70.39
C LYS A 18 -25.45 79.80 -69.07
N SER A 19 -24.91 78.61 -68.94
CA SER A 19 -23.51 78.52 -68.60
C SER A 19 -22.94 77.16 -69.00
N ARG A 20 -22.24 77.15 -70.13
CA ARG A 20 -21.41 76.00 -70.59
C ARG A 20 -20.34 75.61 -69.61
N LYS A 21 -20.13 76.32 -68.52
CA LYS A 21 -19.19 75.96 -67.45
C LYS A 21 -19.74 74.94 -66.43
N GLY A 22 -21.09 74.89 -66.22
CA GLY A 22 -21.72 73.90 -65.34
C GLY A 22 -21.66 72.47 -65.83
N VAL A 23 -21.72 72.25 -67.16
CA VAL A 23 -21.69 70.93 -67.78
C VAL A 23 -20.32 70.30 -67.61
N TRP A 24 -19.23 71.06 -67.68
CA TRP A 24 -17.88 70.56 -67.47
C TRP A 24 -17.59 70.21 -65.99
N LEU A 25 -18.19 70.97 -65.07
CA LEU A 25 -18.08 70.62 -63.64
C LEU A 25 -18.87 69.38 -63.28
N PHE A 26 -20.02 69.12 -63.87
CA PHE A 26 -20.77 67.88 -63.68
C PHE A 26 -20.05 66.67 -64.34
N ALA A 27 -19.46 66.88 -65.52
CA ALA A 27 -18.67 65.84 -66.18
C ALA A 27 -17.39 65.49 -65.39
N ALA A 28 -16.72 66.45 -64.76
CA ALA A 28 -15.58 66.27 -63.93
C ALA A 28 -15.91 65.49 -62.62
N VAL A 29 -17.04 65.90 -61.97
CA VAL A 29 -17.50 65.19 -60.78
C VAL A 29 -17.96 63.74 -61.07
N ALA A 30 -18.66 63.58 -62.21
CA ALA A 30 -19.05 62.20 -62.67
C ALA A 30 -17.84 61.32 -63.00
N ALA A 31 -16.78 61.90 -63.59
CA ALA A 31 -15.55 61.17 -63.84
C ALA A 31 -14.80 60.77 -62.55
N VAL A 32 -14.76 61.68 -61.56
CA VAL A 32 -14.17 61.42 -60.24
C VAL A 32 -14.95 60.29 -59.48
N VAL A 33 -16.30 60.42 -59.54
CA VAL A 33 -17.18 59.37 -58.92
C VAL A 33 -17.00 57.97 -59.63
N ALA A 34 -16.95 58.05 -61.00
CA ALA A 34 -16.68 56.80 -61.74
C ALA A 34 -15.29 56.19 -61.45
N ALA A 35 -14.26 57.05 -61.35
CA ALA A 35 -12.92 56.62 -60.95
C ALA A 35 -12.86 56.06 -59.54
N LEU A 36 -13.58 56.68 -58.57
CA LEU A 36 -13.69 56.17 -57.20
C LEU A 36 -14.50 54.87 -57.13
N LEU A 37 -15.55 54.72 -57.94
CA LEU A 37 -16.30 53.46 -58.05
C LEU A 37 -15.45 52.36 -58.73
N ALA A 38 -14.69 52.67 -59.76
CA ALA A 38 -13.77 51.77 -60.40
C ALA A 38 -12.66 51.36 -59.43
N LEU A 39 -12.11 52.29 -58.66
CA LEU A 39 -11.11 51.98 -57.60
C LEU A 39 -11.72 51.11 -56.49
N ARG A 40 -12.95 51.36 -56.13
CA ARG A 40 -13.68 50.47 -55.14
C ARG A 40 -13.97 49.11 -55.72
N LEU A 41 -14.35 48.99 -56.99
CA LEU A 41 -14.57 47.72 -57.65
C LEU A 41 -13.25 46.89 -57.81
N THR A 42 -12.15 47.57 -58.18
CA THR A 42 -10.85 46.92 -58.26
C THR A 42 -10.32 46.47 -56.90
N GLN A 43 -10.56 47.29 -55.84
CA GLN A 43 -10.24 46.88 -54.46
C GLN A 43 -11.11 45.69 -54.00
N ALA A 44 -12.41 45.71 -54.35
CA ALA A 44 -13.31 44.60 -53.98
C ALA A 44 -12.99 43.31 -54.77
N LEU A 45 -12.56 43.42 -56.02
CA LEU A 45 -12.06 42.29 -56.83
C LEU A 45 -10.67 41.79 -56.33
N ALA A 46 -9.79 42.68 -55.91
CA ALA A 46 -8.51 42.32 -55.31
C ALA A 46 -8.67 41.60 -53.96
N VAL A 47 -9.62 42.05 -53.13
CA VAL A 47 -9.97 41.36 -51.87
C VAL A 47 -10.63 40.00 -52.12
N LYS A 48 -11.40 39.83 -53.20
CA LYS A 48 -12.01 38.55 -53.57
C LYS A 48 -11.02 37.53 -54.13
N ASN A 49 -9.90 37.97 -54.72
CA ASN A 49 -8.79 37.11 -55.18
C ASN A 49 -7.73 36.89 -54.11
N ALA A 50 -7.80 37.58 -52.95
CA ALA A 50 -7.04 37.34 -51.74
C ALA A 50 -7.70 36.30 -50.78
N VAL A 51 -8.75 35.59 -51.25
CA VAL A 51 -9.19 34.35 -50.57
C VAL A 51 -8.11 33.31 -50.78
N GLY A 52 -7.27 33.24 -49.76
CA GLY A 52 -5.98 32.63 -49.68
C GLY A 52 -5.90 31.23 -50.31
N GLU A 53 -4.78 30.99 -50.95
CA GLU A 53 -4.21 29.66 -51.01
C GLU A 53 -4.39 29.03 -49.61
N LYS A 54 -5.17 27.97 -49.54
CA LYS A 54 -5.31 27.19 -48.32
C LYS A 54 -3.91 26.69 -48.00
N THR A 55 -3.18 27.46 -47.17
CA THR A 55 -1.88 27.01 -46.64
C THR A 55 -2.14 25.73 -45.90
N ILE A 56 -1.69 24.62 -46.42
CA ILE A 56 -1.80 23.31 -45.81
C ILE A 56 -1.01 23.37 -44.50
N PRO A 57 -1.66 23.29 -43.35
CA PRO A 57 -0.97 23.38 -42.07
C PRO A 57 0.00 22.20 -41.90
N THR A 58 1.20 22.52 -41.45
CA THR A 58 2.19 21.51 -41.11
C THR A 58 1.95 21.02 -39.71
N VAL A 59 1.80 19.73 -39.53
CA VAL A 59 1.49 19.10 -38.23
C VAL A 59 2.54 18.09 -37.83
N SER A 60 2.92 18.10 -36.58
CA SER A 60 3.83 17.10 -36.02
C SER A 60 3.06 15.79 -35.77
N VAL A 61 3.54 14.72 -36.38
CA VAL A 61 2.96 13.38 -36.21
C VAL A 61 3.98 12.45 -35.60
N THR A 62 3.48 11.53 -34.75
CA THR A 62 4.24 10.43 -34.18
C THR A 62 3.62 9.10 -34.57
N ASN A 63 4.43 8.09 -34.81
CA ASN A 63 3.91 6.74 -35.01
C ASN A 63 3.51 6.16 -33.67
N VAL A 64 2.38 5.44 -33.66
CA VAL A 64 1.94 4.70 -32.50
C VAL A 64 2.95 3.58 -32.21
N GLY A 65 3.73 3.75 -31.14
CA GLY A 65 4.60 2.72 -30.61
C GLY A 65 3.81 1.78 -29.69
N ILE A 66 4.05 0.48 -29.83
CA ILE A 66 3.54 -0.50 -28.84
C ILE A 66 4.61 -0.64 -27.78
N SER A 67 4.22 -0.48 -26.53
CA SER A 67 5.08 -0.68 -25.36
C SER A 67 4.42 -1.64 -24.39
N THR A 68 5.24 -2.42 -23.70
CA THR A 68 4.77 -3.27 -22.62
C THR A 68 4.43 -2.39 -21.42
N VAL A 69 3.17 -2.29 -21.11
CA VAL A 69 2.66 -1.52 -19.96
C VAL A 69 2.30 -2.48 -18.85
N PRO A 70 3.00 -2.46 -17.71
CA PRO A 70 2.64 -3.26 -16.55
C PRO A 70 1.33 -2.77 -15.96
N THR A 71 0.44 -3.68 -15.65
CA THR A 71 -0.71 -3.41 -14.79
C THR A 71 -0.30 -3.74 -13.37
N THR A 72 -0.32 -2.74 -12.50
CA THR A 72 0.09 -2.89 -11.10
C THR A 72 -1.10 -2.73 -10.16
N VAL A 73 -1.09 -3.53 -9.09
CA VAL A 73 -1.99 -3.37 -7.95
C VAL A 73 -1.21 -2.77 -6.80
N SER A 74 -1.73 -1.70 -6.21
CA SER A 74 -1.12 -1.04 -5.05
C SER A 74 -1.69 -1.60 -3.75
N ILE A 75 -0.81 -2.01 -2.85
CA ILE A 75 -1.11 -2.49 -1.50
C ILE A 75 -0.56 -1.47 -0.52
N ILE A 76 -1.38 -1.02 0.41
CA ILE A 76 -1.00 -0.05 1.43
C ILE A 76 -1.10 -0.71 2.80
N GLY A 77 -0.11 -0.50 3.65
CA GLY A 77 -0.12 -1.12 4.96
C GLY A 77 1.02 -0.73 5.87
N THR A 78 1.25 -1.53 6.89
CA THR A 78 2.32 -1.33 7.87
C THR A 78 3.21 -2.56 7.95
N ILE A 79 4.48 -2.33 8.18
CA ILE A 79 5.43 -3.38 8.52
C ILE A 79 5.10 -3.91 9.92
N ALA A 80 5.08 -5.21 10.08
CA ALA A 80 4.81 -5.86 11.36
C ALA A 80 5.70 -7.09 11.54
N ALA A 81 5.93 -7.47 12.78
CA ALA A 81 6.47 -8.79 13.07
C ALA A 81 5.49 -9.86 12.59
N ARG A 82 5.99 -10.87 11.89
CA ARG A 82 5.17 -12.00 11.45
C ARG A 82 4.56 -12.74 12.64
N PHE A 83 5.41 -13.05 13.63
CA PHE A 83 5.03 -13.64 14.90
C PHE A 83 5.36 -12.66 16.01
N ASP A 84 4.36 -11.98 16.48
CA ASP A 84 4.42 -11.03 17.58
C ASP A 84 3.93 -11.73 18.84
N MET A 85 4.87 -12.05 19.73
CA MET A 85 4.62 -12.82 20.94
C MET A 85 4.59 -11.89 22.15
N PRO A 86 3.42 -11.65 22.75
CA PRO A 86 3.35 -10.95 24.02
C PRO A 86 3.87 -11.86 25.13
N ILE A 87 4.75 -11.35 25.97
CA ILE A 87 5.34 -12.03 27.13
C ILE A 87 4.82 -11.34 28.38
N GLY A 88 4.06 -12.03 29.17
CA GLY A 88 3.51 -11.58 30.44
C GLY A 88 4.05 -12.40 31.61
N VAL A 89 3.38 -12.28 32.77
CA VAL A 89 3.68 -13.03 33.98
C VAL A 89 2.94 -14.36 33.96
N GLU A 90 3.68 -15.43 34.22
CA GLU A 90 3.14 -16.77 34.49
C GLU A 90 3.17 -17.01 36.00
N GLY A 91 2.09 -17.54 36.58
CA GLY A 91 2.01 -17.87 38.03
C GLY A 91 1.51 -16.72 38.91
N ASP A 92 2.07 -16.55 40.12
CA ASP A 92 1.51 -15.69 41.14
C ASP A 92 1.81 -14.21 40.98
N GLY A 93 2.71 -13.85 40.05
CA GLY A 93 3.19 -12.47 39.84
C GLY A 93 4.15 -12.01 40.94
N GLY A 94 4.43 -10.71 40.97
CA GLY A 94 5.33 -10.13 41.93
C GLY A 94 5.86 -8.77 41.53
N ARG A 95 6.68 -8.17 42.39
CA ARG A 95 7.39 -6.93 42.09
C ARG A 95 8.63 -7.25 41.24
N VAL A 96 8.81 -6.51 40.15
CA VAL A 96 10.00 -6.62 39.29
C VAL A 96 11.24 -6.15 40.06
N ALA A 97 12.19 -7.06 40.24
CA ALA A 97 13.43 -6.80 40.96
C ALA A 97 14.56 -6.36 39.99
N ALA A 98 14.63 -6.97 38.81
CA ALA A 98 15.63 -6.65 37.79
C ALA A 98 15.11 -6.88 36.39
N ILE A 99 15.65 -6.13 35.42
CA ILE A 99 15.41 -6.25 33.99
C ILE A 99 16.76 -6.38 33.33
N TYR A 100 16.88 -7.33 32.38
CA TYR A 100 18.17 -7.69 31.75
C TYR A 100 18.21 -7.36 30.26
N VAL A 101 17.12 -6.91 29.66
CA VAL A 101 17.00 -6.65 28.22
C VAL A 101 16.23 -5.38 27.96
N GLU A 102 16.54 -4.76 26.82
CA GLU A 102 15.89 -3.57 26.31
C GLU A 102 15.21 -3.85 24.94
N ALA A 103 14.37 -2.89 24.50
CA ALA A 103 13.80 -2.93 23.16
C ALA A 103 14.91 -2.85 22.09
N GLY A 104 14.88 -3.78 21.14
CA GLY A 104 15.91 -3.95 20.10
C GLY A 104 16.91 -5.06 20.38
N ASP A 105 16.97 -5.61 21.60
CA ASP A 105 17.89 -6.68 21.94
C ASP A 105 17.51 -8.00 21.30
N HIS A 106 18.51 -8.76 20.87
CA HIS A 106 18.36 -10.13 20.45
C HIS A 106 18.41 -11.08 21.64
N VAL A 107 17.44 -11.94 21.75
CA VAL A 107 17.33 -12.90 22.84
C VAL A 107 17.20 -14.33 22.32
N ARG A 108 17.64 -15.30 23.15
CA ARG A 108 17.50 -16.71 22.86
C ARG A 108 16.36 -17.33 23.67
N GLN A 109 15.80 -18.40 23.18
CA GLN A 109 14.80 -19.17 23.91
C GLN A 109 15.31 -19.56 25.31
N GLY A 110 14.47 -19.34 26.33
CA GLY A 110 14.82 -19.60 27.73
C GLY A 110 15.68 -18.52 28.41
N GLN A 111 16.18 -17.51 27.67
CA GLN A 111 16.92 -16.40 28.28
C GLN A 111 16.04 -15.61 29.22
N VAL A 112 16.56 -15.28 30.40
CA VAL A 112 15.87 -14.44 31.40
C VAL A 112 15.81 -13.00 30.90
N LEU A 113 14.62 -12.44 30.82
CA LEU A 113 14.35 -11.07 30.40
C LEU A 113 14.20 -10.12 31.63
N ALA A 114 13.50 -10.61 32.65
CA ALA A 114 13.30 -9.93 33.91
C ALA A 114 13.18 -10.93 35.05
N HIS A 115 13.44 -10.47 36.27
CA HIS A 115 13.35 -11.24 37.47
C HIS A 115 12.34 -10.58 38.44
N LEU A 116 11.37 -11.39 38.92
CA LEU A 116 10.45 -10.99 39.96
C LEU A 116 11.04 -11.27 41.33
N ASN A 117 10.66 -10.49 42.33
CA ASN A 117 11.11 -10.70 43.71
C ASN A 117 10.67 -12.09 44.21
N ASN A 118 11.64 -12.92 44.52
CA ASN A 118 11.47 -14.32 44.99
C ASN A 118 11.86 -14.53 46.45
N SER A 119 12.00 -13.44 47.22
CA SER A 119 12.46 -13.46 48.60
C SER A 119 11.65 -14.37 49.55
N VAL A 120 10.43 -14.76 49.17
CA VAL A 120 9.58 -15.72 49.90
C VAL A 120 9.71 -17.13 49.30
N LEU A 121 9.87 -17.26 47.99
CA LEU A 121 9.87 -18.54 47.28
C LEU A 121 11.16 -19.33 47.52
N GLU A 122 12.31 -18.67 47.56
CA GLU A 122 13.62 -19.31 47.79
C GLU A 122 13.66 -20.01 49.18
N PRO A 123 13.30 -19.35 50.31
CA PRO A 123 13.25 -20.01 51.60
C PRO A 123 12.22 -21.15 51.65
N GLN A 124 11.09 -21.02 50.93
CA GLN A 124 10.10 -22.10 50.83
C GLN A 124 10.68 -23.35 50.15
N VAL A 125 11.43 -23.18 49.04
CA VAL A 125 12.11 -24.31 48.40
C VAL A 125 13.11 -24.93 49.35
N ALA A 126 13.96 -24.14 50.03
CA ALA A 126 14.93 -24.63 51.01
C ALA A 126 14.28 -25.44 52.14
N ASN A 127 13.12 -24.99 52.69
CA ASN A 127 12.39 -25.71 53.70
C ASN A 127 11.84 -27.07 53.22
N LEU A 128 11.35 -27.14 51.96
CA LEU A 128 10.85 -28.37 51.36
C LEU A 128 11.97 -29.32 50.98
N GLU A 129 13.14 -28.81 50.63
CA GLU A 129 14.36 -29.61 50.44
C GLU A 129 14.75 -30.33 51.76
N ALA A 130 14.78 -29.57 52.87
CA ALA A 130 15.05 -30.15 54.16
C ALA A 130 14.00 -31.20 54.59
N ALA A 131 12.69 -30.95 54.30
CA ALA A 131 11.62 -31.90 54.58
C ALA A 131 11.74 -33.17 53.72
N LEU A 132 12.18 -33.08 52.48
CA LEU A 132 12.46 -34.23 51.63
C LEU A 132 13.64 -35.06 52.18
N GLU A 133 14.70 -34.41 52.62
CA GLU A 133 15.88 -35.11 53.24
C GLU A 133 15.46 -35.81 54.54
N GLN A 134 14.66 -35.18 55.37
CA GLN A 134 14.08 -35.83 56.56
C GLN A 134 13.26 -37.08 56.18
N ALA A 135 12.34 -36.97 55.22
CA ALA A 135 11.52 -38.10 54.76
C ALA A 135 12.38 -39.25 54.17
N ARG A 136 13.46 -38.95 53.47
CA ARG A 136 14.41 -39.93 53.00
C ARG A 136 15.12 -40.67 54.10
N ALA A 137 15.62 -39.92 55.11
CA ALA A 137 16.26 -40.55 56.31
C ALA A 137 15.28 -41.47 57.08
N GLU A 138 14.01 -41.03 57.25
CA GLU A 138 12.96 -41.87 57.87
C GLU A 138 12.67 -43.15 57.03
N ALA A 139 12.65 -43.02 55.70
CA ALA A 139 12.41 -44.16 54.81
C ALA A 139 13.57 -45.15 54.83
N GLU A 140 14.81 -44.69 54.83
CA GLU A 140 16.04 -45.48 54.95
C GLU A 140 16.08 -46.23 56.29
N LEU A 141 15.76 -45.57 57.38
CA LEU A 141 15.66 -46.19 58.71
C LEU A 141 14.61 -47.32 58.72
N ALA A 142 13.39 -47.03 58.22
CA ALA A 142 12.29 -47.98 58.17
C ALA A 142 12.62 -49.22 57.28
N ASP A 143 13.26 -48.98 56.19
CA ASP A 143 13.72 -50.04 55.25
C ASP A 143 14.81 -50.93 55.92
N ALA A 144 15.82 -50.31 56.54
CA ALA A 144 16.84 -51.01 57.30
C ALA A 144 16.28 -51.82 58.48
N GLU A 145 15.25 -51.28 59.14
CA GLU A 145 14.50 -52.03 60.21
C GLU A 145 13.75 -53.25 59.64
N TYR A 146 13.09 -53.06 58.49
CA TYR A 146 12.41 -54.17 57.79
C TYR A 146 13.37 -55.26 57.40
N HIS A 147 14.50 -54.90 56.77
CA HIS A 147 15.55 -55.88 56.36
C HIS A 147 16.13 -56.59 57.56
N ARG A 148 16.41 -55.91 58.69
CA ARG A 148 16.84 -56.56 59.93
C ARG A 148 15.78 -57.54 60.48
N ALA A 149 14.50 -57.11 60.50
CA ALA A 149 13.41 -57.98 60.93
C ALA A 149 13.21 -59.20 60.05
N GLN A 150 13.37 -59.08 58.74
CA GLN A 150 13.29 -60.14 57.77
C GLN A 150 14.41 -61.25 58.05
N ALA A 151 15.63 -60.74 58.27
CA ALA A 151 16.76 -61.65 58.58
C ALA A 151 16.55 -62.38 59.90
N VAL A 152 16.09 -61.77 60.95
CA VAL A 152 15.81 -62.40 62.27
C VAL A 152 14.53 -63.24 62.23
N GLY A 153 13.51 -62.81 61.48
CA GLY A 153 12.28 -63.59 61.29
C GLY A 153 12.51 -64.97 60.65
N ALA A 154 13.47 -65.06 59.74
CA ALA A 154 13.90 -66.37 59.13
C ALA A 154 14.42 -67.35 60.16
N SER A 155 14.93 -66.92 61.32
CA SER A 155 15.34 -67.79 62.43
C SER A 155 14.25 -68.14 63.44
N GLY A 156 13.02 -67.65 63.23
CA GLY A 156 11.88 -67.89 64.14
C GLY A 156 11.85 -66.98 65.38
N ALA A 157 12.78 -66.05 65.53
CA ALA A 157 12.88 -65.16 66.69
C ALA A 157 11.98 -63.88 66.65
N LEU A 158 11.28 -63.71 65.52
CA LEU A 158 10.34 -62.59 65.37
C LEU A 158 9.02 -63.11 64.77
N SER A 159 7.89 -62.53 65.19
CA SER A 159 6.60 -62.96 64.66
C SER A 159 6.38 -62.45 63.21
N ALA A 160 5.59 -63.20 62.41
CA ALA A 160 5.26 -62.80 61.06
C ALA A 160 4.47 -61.41 61.05
N GLU A 161 3.65 -61.19 62.08
CA GLU A 161 2.91 -59.93 62.28
C GLU A 161 3.87 -58.75 62.45
N GLU A 162 4.90 -58.88 63.30
CA GLU A 162 5.89 -57.81 63.51
C GLU A 162 6.70 -57.51 62.28
N THR A 163 7.06 -58.57 61.50
CA THR A 163 7.76 -58.39 60.21
C THR A 163 6.88 -57.67 59.21
N GLU A 164 5.57 -58.00 59.11
CA GLU A 164 4.63 -57.35 58.22
C GLU A 164 4.37 -55.90 58.65
N LYS A 165 4.31 -55.59 59.94
CA LYS A 165 4.20 -54.24 60.48
C LYS A 165 5.39 -53.35 60.04
N ARG A 166 6.63 -53.88 60.09
CA ARG A 166 7.84 -53.17 59.64
C ARG A 166 7.85 -52.98 58.15
N ARG A 167 7.42 -53.97 57.38
CA ARG A 167 7.20 -53.86 55.95
C ARG A 167 6.23 -52.70 55.59
N SER A 168 5.10 -52.70 56.27
CA SER A 168 4.07 -51.65 56.08
C SER A 168 4.58 -50.27 56.47
N SER A 169 5.39 -50.17 57.54
CA SER A 169 6.06 -48.91 57.94
C SER A 169 7.03 -48.42 56.84
N GLY A 170 7.83 -49.33 56.28
CA GLY A 170 8.73 -48.99 55.18
C GLY A 170 7.98 -48.48 53.94
N VAL A 171 6.87 -49.17 53.55
CA VAL A 171 6.05 -48.74 52.43
C VAL A 171 5.44 -47.33 52.70
N THR A 172 4.98 -47.10 53.94
CA THR A 172 4.42 -45.81 54.34
C THR A 172 5.48 -44.70 54.30
N ALA A 173 6.67 -44.95 54.83
CA ALA A 173 7.81 -44.00 54.77
C ALA A 173 8.24 -43.70 53.32
N ALA A 174 8.31 -44.70 52.47
CA ALA A 174 8.60 -44.50 51.06
C ALA A 174 7.51 -43.69 50.35
N ALA A 175 6.25 -43.82 50.72
CA ALA A 175 5.16 -42.99 50.21
C ALA A 175 5.33 -41.53 50.63
N ARG A 176 5.77 -41.24 51.89
CA ARG A 176 6.05 -39.91 52.38
C ARG A 176 7.18 -39.22 51.57
N VAL A 177 8.20 -39.94 51.18
CA VAL A 177 9.29 -39.42 50.31
C VAL A 177 8.69 -38.90 48.98
N LYS A 178 7.77 -39.68 48.37
CA LYS A 178 7.12 -39.27 47.14
C LYS A 178 6.29 -38.01 47.32
N VAL A 179 5.56 -37.88 48.44
CA VAL A 179 4.77 -36.69 48.74
C VAL A 179 5.68 -35.46 48.92
N ALA A 180 6.75 -35.58 49.71
CA ALA A 180 7.71 -34.49 49.91
C ALA A 180 8.44 -34.11 48.63
N SER A 181 8.79 -35.06 47.79
CA SER A 181 9.36 -34.76 46.47
C SER A 181 8.39 -33.97 45.57
N ALA A 182 7.11 -34.39 45.51
CA ALA A 182 6.11 -33.68 44.69
C ALA A 182 5.88 -32.25 45.19
N GLN A 183 5.87 -32.02 46.51
CA GLN A 183 5.74 -30.67 47.07
C GLN A 183 6.96 -29.79 46.77
N LEU A 184 8.16 -30.36 46.82
CA LEU A 184 9.37 -29.65 46.41
C LEU A 184 9.36 -29.30 44.93
N ASP A 185 8.97 -30.23 44.04
CA ASP A 185 8.89 -30.00 42.61
C ASP A 185 7.90 -28.89 42.26
N GLU A 186 6.75 -28.85 42.97
CA GLU A 186 5.76 -27.77 42.87
C GLU A 186 6.38 -26.39 43.25
N ALA A 187 7.06 -26.34 44.40
CA ALA A 187 7.70 -25.10 44.87
C ALA A 187 8.82 -24.63 43.90
N LYS A 188 9.61 -25.56 43.40
CA LYS A 188 10.66 -25.24 42.37
C LYS A 188 10.02 -24.71 41.09
N ALA A 189 8.92 -25.29 40.64
CA ALA A 189 8.19 -24.80 39.46
C ALA A 189 7.62 -23.38 39.69
N ARG A 190 7.15 -23.06 40.91
CA ARG A 190 6.72 -21.70 41.26
C ARG A 190 7.89 -20.72 41.29
N LEU A 191 9.01 -21.11 41.88
CA LEU A 191 10.22 -20.27 41.90
C LEU A 191 10.74 -20.00 40.47
N ALA A 192 10.74 -21.00 39.59
CA ALA A 192 11.17 -20.85 38.20
C ALA A 192 10.32 -19.85 37.40
N ARG A 193 9.04 -19.68 37.75
CA ARG A 193 8.14 -18.69 37.15
C ARG A 193 8.40 -17.25 37.62
N ALA A 194 9.23 -17.04 38.65
CA ALA A 194 9.70 -15.71 39.01
C ALA A 194 10.66 -15.12 37.97
N ASP A 195 11.27 -15.95 37.14
CA ASP A 195 12.03 -15.53 35.98
C ASP A 195 11.12 -15.42 34.76
N ILE A 196 10.96 -14.21 34.21
CA ILE A 196 10.29 -14.00 32.95
C ILE A 196 11.28 -14.34 31.82
N ARG A 197 10.97 -15.35 31.03
CA ARG A 197 11.89 -15.90 30.02
C ARG A 197 11.35 -15.73 28.59
N ALA A 198 12.27 -15.64 27.64
CA ALA A 198 11.93 -15.60 26.21
C ALA A 198 11.37 -16.97 25.76
N PRO A 199 10.18 -17.03 25.15
CA PRO A 199 9.57 -18.28 24.68
C PRO A 199 10.22 -18.82 23.40
N ALA A 200 10.95 -17.98 22.65
CA ALA A 200 11.63 -18.32 21.40
C ALA A 200 12.83 -17.39 21.18
N ASP A 201 13.69 -17.76 20.22
CA ASP A 201 14.70 -16.86 19.68
C ASP A 201 14.04 -15.67 18.97
N GLY A 202 14.64 -14.46 19.07
CA GLY A 202 14.06 -13.31 18.39
C GLY A 202 14.58 -11.96 18.88
N ILE A 203 13.81 -10.92 18.56
CA ILE A 203 14.13 -9.52 18.88
C ILE A 203 13.03 -8.97 19.77
N ILE A 204 13.41 -8.30 20.88
CA ILE A 204 12.46 -7.58 21.72
C ILE A 204 11.95 -6.35 20.98
N LEU A 205 10.65 -6.30 20.71
CA LEU A 205 10.01 -5.16 20.02
C LEU A 205 9.74 -4.01 20.98
N THR A 206 9.17 -4.33 22.13
CA THR A 206 8.82 -3.34 23.16
C THR A 206 9.06 -3.92 24.55
N ARG A 207 9.47 -3.06 25.48
CA ARG A 207 9.51 -3.26 26.92
C ARG A 207 8.57 -2.24 27.55
N THR A 208 7.58 -2.71 28.29
CA THR A 208 6.60 -1.87 28.97
C THR A 208 6.76 -1.90 30.49
N VAL A 209 7.54 -2.86 30.97
CA VAL A 209 7.77 -3.09 32.41
C VAL A 209 8.93 -2.25 32.94
N GLU A 210 8.80 -1.77 34.20
CA GLU A 210 9.84 -1.05 34.91
C GLU A 210 10.23 -1.74 36.21
N VAL A 211 11.49 -1.53 36.65
CA VAL A 211 11.99 -2.03 37.95
C VAL A 211 11.18 -1.41 39.07
N GLY A 212 10.72 -2.25 40.00
CA GLY A 212 9.86 -1.85 41.13
C GLY A 212 8.37 -1.91 40.84
N GLN A 213 7.95 -2.07 39.61
CA GLN A 213 6.55 -2.26 39.20
C GLN A 213 6.06 -3.63 39.71
N THR A 214 4.78 -3.70 40.10
CA THR A 214 4.11 -4.98 40.38
C THR A 214 3.50 -5.52 39.11
N ALA A 215 3.90 -6.72 38.72
CA ALA A 215 3.39 -7.43 37.58
C ALA A 215 2.49 -8.59 38.03
N MET A 216 1.31 -8.71 37.41
CA MET A 216 0.31 -9.71 37.78
C MET A 216 -0.09 -10.58 36.60
N PRO A 217 -0.53 -11.83 36.81
CA PRO A 217 -1.08 -12.68 35.76
C PRO A 217 -2.30 -12.02 35.11
N GLY A 218 -2.44 -12.12 33.81
CA GLY A 218 -3.55 -11.51 33.07
C GLY A 218 -3.47 -10.00 32.88
N GLY A 219 -2.39 -9.35 33.36
CA GLY A 219 -2.10 -7.96 33.06
C GLY A 219 -1.54 -7.75 31.66
N ASP A 220 -1.13 -6.50 31.39
CA ASP A 220 -0.50 -6.14 30.10
C ASP A 220 0.80 -6.91 29.89
N ALA A 221 1.12 -7.18 28.62
CA ALA A 221 2.37 -7.81 28.25
C ALA A 221 3.56 -6.96 28.71
N LEU A 222 4.51 -7.56 29.40
CA LEU A 222 5.72 -6.93 29.91
C LEU A 222 6.73 -6.67 28.78
N PHE A 223 6.79 -7.62 27.84
CA PHE A 223 7.61 -7.54 26.64
C PHE A 223 6.81 -8.02 25.43
N ARG A 224 7.20 -7.57 24.23
CA ARG A 224 6.76 -8.15 22.97
C ARG A 224 7.97 -8.62 22.20
N LEU A 225 7.94 -9.84 21.72
CA LEU A 225 9.03 -10.52 21.02
C LEU A 225 8.63 -10.79 19.58
N SER A 226 9.47 -10.39 18.62
CA SER A 226 9.39 -10.88 17.25
C SER A 226 10.18 -12.16 17.13
N LYS A 227 9.49 -13.30 16.96
CA LYS A 227 10.16 -14.58 16.77
C LYS A 227 11.02 -14.56 15.50
N ASP A 228 12.26 -15.03 15.61
CA ASP A 228 13.27 -15.14 14.54
C ASP A 228 13.54 -13.81 13.78
N GLY A 229 13.02 -12.67 14.28
CA GLY A 229 13.09 -11.39 13.59
C GLY A 229 12.31 -11.34 12.27
N GLU A 230 11.44 -12.32 11.99
CA GLU A 230 10.65 -12.33 10.76
C GLU A 230 9.66 -11.17 10.70
N ILE A 231 9.65 -10.51 9.56
CA ILE A 231 8.80 -9.34 9.29
C ILE A 231 7.90 -9.58 8.07
N GLU A 232 6.75 -8.95 8.08
CA GLU A 232 5.80 -8.94 6.97
C GLU A 232 5.19 -7.56 6.80
N LEU A 233 4.79 -7.21 5.59
CA LEU A 233 3.87 -6.12 5.35
C LEU A 233 2.44 -6.66 5.58
N ARG A 234 1.71 -6.04 6.51
CA ARG A 234 0.27 -6.21 6.68
C ARG A 234 -0.43 -5.13 5.88
N GLY A 235 -0.82 -5.49 4.68
CA GLY A 235 -1.40 -4.56 3.73
C GLY A 235 -2.88 -4.78 3.50
N GLN A 236 -3.50 -3.77 2.92
CA GLN A 236 -4.88 -3.78 2.47
C GLN A 236 -4.95 -3.47 0.98
N VAL A 237 -5.89 -4.09 0.29
CA VAL A 237 -6.13 -3.94 -1.15
C VAL A 237 -7.64 -3.85 -1.40
N ALA A 238 -8.04 -3.13 -2.44
CA ALA A 238 -9.45 -3.03 -2.83
C ALA A 238 -10.02 -4.40 -3.24
N GLU A 239 -11.30 -4.63 -2.93
CA GLU A 239 -12.03 -5.85 -3.25
C GLU A 239 -11.90 -6.24 -4.73
N GLN A 240 -12.00 -5.26 -5.64
CA GLN A 240 -11.90 -5.46 -7.09
C GLN A 240 -10.52 -5.94 -7.56
N ASP A 241 -9.46 -5.64 -6.83
CA ASP A 241 -8.08 -5.95 -7.19
C ASP A 241 -7.61 -7.28 -6.57
N LEU A 242 -8.30 -7.73 -5.52
CA LEU A 242 -7.96 -8.97 -4.81
C LEU A 242 -7.91 -10.22 -5.70
N PRO A 243 -8.85 -10.43 -6.65
CA PRO A 243 -8.82 -11.59 -7.56
C PRO A 243 -7.63 -11.60 -8.52
N LEU A 244 -6.96 -10.45 -8.73
CA LEU A 244 -5.80 -10.34 -9.60
C LEU A 244 -4.51 -10.81 -8.90
N LEU A 245 -4.52 -10.92 -7.58
CA LEU A 245 -3.38 -11.30 -6.77
C LEU A 245 -3.31 -12.81 -6.56
N LYS A 246 -2.10 -13.34 -6.49
CA LYS A 246 -1.84 -14.77 -6.23
C LYS A 246 -0.77 -14.92 -5.15
N ILE A 247 -0.90 -15.95 -4.33
CA ILE A 247 0.13 -16.34 -3.37
C ILE A 247 1.41 -16.69 -4.13
N GLY A 248 2.55 -16.24 -3.62
CA GLY A 248 3.88 -16.42 -4.23
C GLY A 248 4.27 -15.37 -5.25
N GLN A 249 3.39 -14.41 -5.60
CA GLN A 249 3.78 -13.27 -6.45
C GLN A 249 4.82 -12.39 -5.77
N SER A 250 5.80 -11.93 -6.56
CA SER A 250 6.78 -10.94 -6.13
C SER A 250 6.14 -9.56 -5.99
N VAL A 251 6.59 -8.83 -5.00
CA VAL A 251 6.05 -7.53 -4.61
C VAL A 251 7.20 -6.58 -4.31
N ASP A 252 7.14 -5.39 -4.90
CA ASP A 252 8.06 -4.30 -4.62
C ASP A 252 7.52 -3.44 -3.48
N VAL A 253 8.17 -3.47 -2.33
CA VAL A 253 7.77 -2.72 -1.13
C VAL A 253 8.66 -1.51 -0.93
N ARG A 254 8.04 -0.35 -0.74
CA ARG A 254 8.71 0.92 -0.45
C ARG A 254 8.20 1.51 0.85
N LEU A 255 9.12 1.87 1.72
CA LEU A 255 8.79 2.63 2.93
C LEU A 255 8.60 4.10 2.58
N THR A 256 7.73 4.78 3.31
CA THR A 256 7.59 6.23 3.20
C THR A 256 8.88 6.93 3.59
N GLY A 257 9.36 7.85 2.74
CA GLY A 257 10.57 8.63 3.01
C GLY A 257 11.89 7.98 2.55
N THR A 258 11.86 6.83 1.88
CA THR A 258 13.06 6.22 1.29
C THR A 258 12.80 5.79 -0.17
N SER A 259 13.85 5.85 -0.98
CA SER A 259 13.82 5.34 -2.36
C SER A 259 14.19 3.86 -2.48
N LYS A 260 14.63 3.23 -1.36
CA LYS A 260 15.01 1.81 -1.36
C LYS A 260 13.78 0.94 -1.59
N VAL A 261 13.89 0.00 -2.52
CA VAL A 261 12.88 -1.02 -2.79
C VAL A 261 13.27 -2.30 -2.05
N TYR A 262 12.31 -2.89 -1.36
CA TYR A 262 12.46 -4.17 -0.69
C TYR A 262 11.61 -5.20 -1.43
N GLU A 263 12.23 -6.25 -1.90
CA GLU A 263 11.52 -7.35 -2.53
C GLU A 263 10.83 -8.22 -1.48
N GLY A 264 9.58 -8.56 -1.74
CA GLY A 264 8.79 -9.46 -0.92
C GLY A 264 7.98 -10.43 -1.76
N GLN A 265 7.25 -11.31 -1.08
CA GLN A 265 6.33 -12.24 -1.73
C GLN A 265 5.00 -12.27 -1.00
N ILE A 266 3.90 -12.31 -1.75
CA ILE A 266 2.56 -12.51 -1.18
C ILE A 266 2.53 -13.89 -0.53
N ARG A 267 2.39 -13.89 0.80
CA ARG A 267 2.30 -15.12 1.60
C ARG A 267 0.87 -15.54 1.87
N LEU A 268 -0.02 -14.55 2.06
CA LEU A 268 -1.40 -14.81 2.41
C LEU A 268 -2.31 -13.74 1.81
N LEU A 269 -3.43 -14.19 1.28
CA LEU A 269 -4.58 -13.37 0.92
C LEU A 269 -5.70 -13.66 1.92
N GLY A 270 -6.26 -12.61 2.52
CA GLY A 270 -7.32 -12.73 3.52
C GLY A 270 -8.57 -13.38 2.91
N ALA A 271 -9.18 -14.28 3.65
CA ALA A 271 -10.40 -14.96 3.23
C ALA A 271 -11.66 -14.08 3.40
N VAL A 272 -11.54 -12.95 4.11
CA VAL A 272 -12.66 -12.07 4.44
C VAL A 272 -12.34 -10.66 3.94
N ILE A 273 -13.33 -10.05 3.31
CA ILE A 273 -13.32 -8.63 2.94
C ILE A 273 -14.12 -7.89 4.02
N ASP A 274 -13.56 -6.80 4.51
CA ASP A 274 -14.25 -5.94 5.46
C ASP A 274 -15.43 -5.23 4.75
N PRO A 275 -16.67 -5.46 5.16
CA PRO A 275 -17.84 -4.91 4.47
C PRO A 275 -17.97 -3.38 4.62
N ALA A 276 -17.36 -2.79 5.64
CA ALA A 276 -17.41 -1.35 5.89
C ALA A 276 -16.42 -0.60 5.00
N THR A 277 -15.21 -1.15 4.82
CA THR A 277 -14.12 -0.51 4.07
C THR A 277 -13.98 -1.04 2.65
N ARG A 278 -14.55 -2.21 2.32
CA ARG A 278 -14.39 -2.93 1.06
C ARG A 278 -12.93 -3.26 0.75
N LEU A 279 -12.14 -3.52 1.79
CA LEU A 279 -10.74 -3.87 1.67
C LEU A 279 -10.51 -5.33 2.07
N GLY A 280 -9.68 -6.01 1.30
CA GLY A 280 -9.13 -7.32 1.63
C GLY A 280 -7.75 -7.20 2.26
N THR A 281 -7.39 -8.14 3.14
CA THR A 281 -6.08 -8.19 3.77
C THR A 281 -5.10 -8.97 2.91
N VAL A 282 -3.88 -8.43 2.74
CA VAL A 282 -2.76 -9.09 2.08
C VAL A 282 -1.56 -9.09 3.02
N ARG A 283 -0.88 -10.22 3.15
CA ARG A 283 0.38 -10.32 3.90
C ARG A 283 1.51 -10.65 2.97
N VAL A 284 2.52 -9.78 2.96
CA VAL A 284 3.72 -9.92 2.13
C VAL A 284 4.89 -10.25 3.04
N ALA A 285 5.49 -11.42 2.86
CA ALA A 285 6.71 -11.79 3.56
C ALA A 285 7.88 -10.96 3.04
N LEU A 286 8.70 -10.44 3.94
CA LEU A 286 9.86 -9.61 3.64
C LEU A 286 11.12 -10.25 4.24
N THR A 287 12.24 -10.05 3.57
CA THR A 287 13.54 -10.38 4.16
C THR A 287 13.85 -9.38 5.27
N PRO A 288 14.24 -9.83 6.47
CA PRO A 288 14.61 -8.93 7.56
C PRO A 288 15.70 -7.94 7.16
N ASP A 289 15.46 -6.67 7.45
CA ASP A 289 16.40 -5.56 7.22
C ASP A 289 16.28 -4.58 8.39
N PRO A 290 17.37 -4.02 8.94
CA PRO A 290 17.36 -3.11 10.09
C PRO A 290 16.48 -1.87 9.89
N ASN A 291 16.22 -1.48 8.64
CA ASN A 291 15.36 -0.33 8.31
C ASN A 291 13.88 -0.69 8.28
N LEU A 292 13.54 -1.98 8.18
CA LEU A 292 12.16 -2.46 8.18
C LEU A 292 11.65 -2.62 9.62
N ARG A 293 11.35 -1.52 10.26
CA ARG A 293 10.88 -1.53 11.65
C ARG A 293 9.38 -1.77 11.74
N PRO A 294 8.92 -2.70 12.59
CA PRO A 294 7.50 -2.85 12.88
C PRO A 294 6.83 -1.52 13.25
N GLY A 295 5.64 -1.26 12.69
CA GLY A 295 4.94 0.02 12.81
C GLY A 295 5.20 0.99 11.66
N ALA A 296 6.25 0.81 10.85
CA ALA A 296 6.53 1.67 9.70
C ALA A 296 5.46 1.51 8.61
N PHE A 297 5.02 2.64 8.05
CA PHE A 297 4.09 2.65 6.92
C PHE A 297 4.83 2.30 5.62
N ALA A 298 4.22 1.44 4.81
CA ALA A 298 4.77 1.02 3.54
C ALA A 298 3.70 0.91 2.46
N ARG A 299 4.13 1.16 1.23
CA ARG A 299 3.37 0.89 0.01
C ARG A 299 4.05 -0.23 -0.75
N ALA A 300 3.26 -1.14 -1.27
CA ALA A 300 3.74 -2.22 -2.10
C ALA A 300 3.04 -2.20 -3.46
N GLU A 301 3.77 -2.58 -4.51
CA GLU A 301 3.28 -2.66 -5.87
C GLU A 301 3.48 -4.08 -6.40
N VAL A 302 2.41 -4.65 -6.92
CA VAL A 302 2.41 -6.00 -7.51
C VAL A 302 2.10 -5.87 -8.98
N THR A 303 3.01 -6.32 -9.85
CA THR A 303 2.74 -6.43 -11.28
C THR A 303 1.88 -7.67 -11.53
N VAL A 304 0.63 -7.47 -11.92
CA VAL A 304 -0.33 -8.56 -12.13
C VAL A 304 -0.41 -9.03 -13.57
N SER A 305 -0.13 -8.13 -14.53
CA SER A 305 -0.02 -8.47 -15.94
C SER A 305 0.84 -7.46 -16.69
N ASN A 306 1.40 -7.90 -17.80
CA ASN A 306 2.06 -7.06 -18.77
C ASN A 306 1.21 -7.08 -20.05
N ALA A 307 0.68 -5.94 -20.44
CA ALA A 307 -0.09 -5.80 -21.67
C ALA A 307 0.69 -4.95 -22.68
N GLU A 308 0.78 -5.43 -23.91
CA GLU A 308 1.25 -4.59 -25.00
C GLU A 308 0.18 -3.56 -25.32
N ARG A 309 0.49 -2.30 -25.16
CA ARG A 309 -0.44 -1.17 -25.39
C ARG A 309 0.24 -0.07 -26.16
N ALA A 310 -0.57 0.64 -26.91
CA ALA A 310 -0.15 1.87 -27.54
C ALA A 310 0.11 2.94 -26.47
N VAL A 311 1.27 3.59 -26.54
CA VAL A 311 1.60 4.72 -25.66
C VAL A 311 1.78 5.95 -26.54
N LEU A 312 1.01 7.00 -26.22
CA LEU A 312 1.00 8.26 -26.94
C LEU A 312 1.41 9.41 -26.02
N PRO A 313 2.06 10.44 -26.55
CA PRO A 313 2.28 11.68 -25.79
C PRO A 313 0.96 12.23 -25.24
N GLN A 314 0.97 12.81 -24.06
CA GLN A 314 -0.23 13.38 -23.43
C GLN A 314 -0.88 14.46 -24.33
N THR A 315 -0.08 15.20 -25.08
CA THR A 315 -0.53 16.25 -26.02
C THR A 315 -1.29 15.73 -27.25
N ALA A 316 -1.16 14.42 -27.54
CA ALA A 316 -1.83 13.78 -28.66
C ALA A 316 -3.26 13.30 -28.32
N VAL A 317 -3.58 13.17 -27.03
CA VAL A 317 -4.90 12.71 -26.54
C VAL A 317 -5.74 13.92 -26.17
N LEU A 318 -6.83 14.10 -26.90
CA LEU A 318 -7.78 15.19 -26.71
C LEU A 318 -9.05 14.64 -26.06
N THR A 319 -9.77 15.50 -25.33
CA THR A 319 -11.03 15.11 -24.68
C THR A 319 -12.11 16.17 -24.97
N ASP A 320 -13.30 15.70 -25.30
CA ASP A 320 -14.50 16.53 -25.48
C ASP A 320 -15.71 15.91 -24.78
N ASP A 321 -16.90 16.45 -25.01
CA ASP A 321 -18.17 15.96 -24.44
C ASP A 321 -18.51 14.50 -24.83
N LYS A 322 -17.88 13.99 -25.89
CA LYS A 322 -18.07 12.60 -26.40
C LYS A 322 -17.02 11.63 -25.88
N GLY A 323 -16.02 12.11 -25.15
CA GLY A 323 -14.95 11.32 -24.58
C GLY A 323 -13.57 11.62 -25.16
N SER A 324 -12.60 10.72 -24.89
CA SER A 324 -11.23 10.90 -25.37
C SER A 324 -11.08 10.46 -26.82
N TYR A 325 -10.30 11.22 -27.59
CA TYR A 325 -10.03 10.94 -28.98
C TYR A 325 -8.61 11.36 -29.39
N VAL A 326 -8.16 10.85 -30.50
CA VAL A 326 -6.91 11.24 -31.17
C VAL A 326 -7.20 11.66 -32.59
N LEU A 327 -6.32 12.48 -33.16
CA LEU A 327 -6.36 12.82 -34.58
C LEU A 327 -5.29 12.00 -35.31
N ILE A 328 -5.71 11.26 -36.31
CA ILE A 328 -4.85 10.42 -37.14
C ILE A 328 -4.75 11.03 -38.53
N VAL A 329 -3.58 10.99 -39.12
CA VAL A 329 -3.35 11.39 -40.49
C VAL A 329 -3.44 10.13 -41.37
N ASN A 330 -4.43 10.09 -42.25
CA ASN A 330 -4.62 8.97 -43.15
C ASN A 330 -3.68 9.02 -44.39
N SER A 331 -3.73 7.98 -45.21
CA SER A 331 -2.87 7.88 -46.43
C SER A 331 -3.11 8.98 -47.47
N GLN A 332 -4.19 9.77 -47.35
CA GLN A 332 -4.49 10.92 -48.19
C GLN A 332 -4.03 12.25 -47.55
N ASN A 333 -3.27 12.21 -46.46
CA ASN A 333 -2.87 13.35 -45.65
C ASN A 333 -4.03 14.14 -45.08
N LYS A 334 -5.17 13.50 -44.81
CA LYS A 334 -6.34 14.08 -44.15
C LYS A 334 -6.41 13.68 -42.69
N VAL A 335 -6.85 14.61 -41.87
CA VAL A 335 -7.07 14.41 -40.45
C VAL A 335 -8.36 13.60 -40.24
N GLU A 336 -8.28 12.52 -39.52
CA GLU A 336 -9.39 11.67 -39.11
C GLU A 336 -9.49 11.66 -37.59
N ARG A 337 -10.67 11.92 -37.07
CA ARG A 337 -10.94 11.84 -35.64
C ARG A 337 -11.24 10.40 -35.26
N ARG A 338 -10.49 9.84 -34.31
CA ARG A 338 -10.70 8.49 -33.82
C ARG A 338 -10.89 8.46 -32.31
N ALA A 339 -12.02 7.94 -31.86
CA ALA A 339 -12.29 7.75 -30.45
C ALA A 339 -11.34 6.70 -29.87
N VAL A 340 -10.82 6.97 -28.67
CA VAL A 340 -9.90 6.10 -27.98
C VAL A 340 -10.35 5.86 -26.54
N ARG A 341 -10.03 4.69 -26.00
CA ARG A 341 -10.20 4.40 -24.58
C ARG A 341 -8.83 4.46 -23.89
N VAL A 342 -8.69 5.45 -23.02
CA VAL A 342 -7.48 5.64 -22.20
C VAL A 342 -7.46 4.56 -21.10
N SER A 343 -6.32 3.91 -20.91
CA SER A 343 -6.10 2.92 -19.85
C SER A 343 -5.48 3.52 -18.60
N GLY A 344 -4.65 4.54 -18.74
CA GLY A 344 -3.98 5.22 -17.65
C GLY A 344 -2.77 6.04 -18.10
N MET A 345 -2.18 6.75 -17.17
CA MET A 345 -0.92 7.47 -17.39
C MET A 345 0.26 6.53 -17.12
N VAL A 346 1.28 6.62 -17.95
CA VAL A 346 2.58 5.93 -17.80
C VAL A 346 3.71 6.95 -17.86
N GLN A 347 4.92 6.56 -17.48
CA GLN A 347 6.07 7.49 -17.43
C GLN A 347 6.26 8.30 -18.73
N ASN A 348 6.03 7.68 -19.88
CA ASN A 348 6.31 8.26 -21.20
C ASN A 348 5.04 8.70 -21.94
N GLY A 349 3.89 8.89 -21.26
CA GLY A 349 2.66 9.36 -21.91
C GLY A 349 1.39 8.72 -21.38
N VAL A 350 0.43 8.56 -22.27
CA VAL A 350 -0.90 7.99 -22.00
C VAL A 350 -1.01 6.64 -22.68
N SER A 351 -1.32 5.61 -21.91
CA SER A 351 -1.58 4.26 -22.42
C SER A 351 -3.01 4.17 -22.95
N ILE A 352 -3.15 3.68 -24.17
CA ILE A 352 -4.42 3.50 -24.89
C ILE A 352 -4.81 2.03 -24.88
N ALA A 353 -6.01 1.73 -24.40
CA ALA A 353 -6.56 0.38 -24.38
C ALA A 353 -7.11 -0.03 -25.76
N GLU A 354 -7.81 0.88 -26.44
CA GLU A 354 -8.49 0.63 -27.70
C GLU A 354 -8.56 1.90 -28.55
N GLY A 355 -8.66 1.74 -29.87
CA GLY A 355 -8.90 2.83 -30.80
C GLY A 355 -7.73 3.20 -31.69
N VAL A 356 -6.51 2.72 -31.43
CA VAL A 356 -5.34 2.92 -32.30
C VAL A 356 -4.66 1.60 -32.59
N VAL A 357 -4.03 1.52 -33.75
CA VAL A 357 -3.23 0.36 -34.17
C VAL A 357 -1.76 0.76 -34.38
N ALA A 358 -0.89 -0.24 -34.36
CA ALA A 358 0.54 -0.01 -34.61
C ALA A 358 0.75 0.71 -35.94
N ASN A 359 1.66 1.68 -35.95
CA ASN A 359 2.02 2.50 -37.09
C ASN A 359 0.96 3.55 -37.54
N ASP A 360 -0.17 3.70 -36.85
CA ASP A 360 -1.01 4.88 -37.07
C ASP A 360 -0.18 6.16 -36.87
N GLN A 361 -0.35 7.14 -37.76
CA GLN A 361 0.29 8.46 -37.62
C GLN A 361 -0.61 9.37 -36.82
N VAL A 362 -0.33 9.52 -35.53
CA VAL A 362 -1.12 10.35 -34.63
C VAL A 362 -0.53 11.76 -34.56
N VAL A 363 -1.37 12.77 -34.60
CA VAL A 363 -0.95 14.16 -34.43
C VAL A 363 -0.48 14.37 -33.00
N ALA A 364 0.80 14.69 -32.82
CA ALA A 364 1.43 14.83 -31.51
C ALA A 364 1.16 16.17 -30.83
N THR A 365 1.00 17.24 -31.64
CA THR A 365 0.79 18.61 -31.15
C THR A 365 -0.14 19.37 -32.09
N ALA A 366 -0.78 20.44 -31.57
CA ALA A 366 -1.69 21.32 -32.31
C ALA A 366 -3.03 20.67 -32.75
N GLY A 367 -3.38 19.47 -32.27
CA GLY A 367 -4.63 18.81 -32.63
C GLY A 367 -5.89 19.62 -32.34
N ALA A 368 -5.87 20.45 -31.30
CA ALA A 368 -7.04 21.28 -30.92
C ALA A 368 -7.45 22.33 -31.98
N PHE A 369 -6.61 22.62 -32.93
CA PHE A 369 -6.87 23.63 -33.99
C PHE A 369 -7.22 23.00 -35.33
N LEU A 370 -7.18 21.67 -35.46
CA LEU A 370 -7.44 20.94 -36.71
C LEU A 370 -8.90 20.47 -36.76
N GLN A 371 -9.46 20.51 -37.97
CA GLN A 371 -10.80 20.01 -38.22
C GLN A 371 -10.73 18.61 -38.88
N GLU A 372 -11.73 17.79 -38.61
CA GLU A 372 -11.89 16.49 -39.27
C GLU A 372 -12.01 16.68 -40.78
N GLY A 373 -11.26 15.90 -41.56
CA GLY A 373 -11.19 15.99 -43.02
C GLY A 373 -10.23 17.05 -43.55
N GLU A 374 -9.58 17.85 -42.71
CA GLU A 374 -8.62 18.86 -43.11
C GLU A 374 -7.36 18.23 -43.70
N LEU A 375 -6.86 18.82 -44.82
CA LEU A 375 -5.61 18.39 -45.46
C LEU A 375 -4.43 18.98 -44.69
N VAL A 376 -3.49 18.13 -44.28
CA VAL A 376 -2.31 18.53 -43.49
C VAL A 376 -1.02 17.99 -44.13
N LYS A 377 0.09 18.63 -43.82
CA LYS A 377 1.43 18.15 -44.19
C LYS A 377 2.08 17.51 -42.95
N PRO A 378 2.11 16.17 -42.85
CA PRO A 378 2.70 15.51 -41.69
C PRO A 378 4.24 15.67 -41.69
N VAL A 379 4.76 16.00 -40.52
CA VAL A 379 6.19 15.98 -40.22
C VAL A 379 6.42 15.04 -39.07
N MET A 380 7.19 13.99 -39.29
CA MET A 380 7.50 13.00 -38.26
C MET A 380 8.35 13.63 -37.17
N VAL A 381 7.87 13.54 -35.94
CA VAL A 381 8.65 13.87 -34.75
C VAL A 381 8.98 12.55 -34.07
N PRO A 382 10.26 12.26 -33.77
CA PRO A 382 10.57 11.07 -32.98
C PRO A 382 9.85 11.15 -31.64
N ALA A 383 9.28 10.05 -31.19
CA ALA A 383 8.75 9.95 -29.83
C ALA A 383 9.91 10.24 -28.87
N ASP A 384 9.80 11.36 -28.15
CA ASP A 384 10.86 11.88 -27.29
C ASP A 384 11.21 10.82 -26.26
N LYS A 385 12.49 10.42 -26.24
CA LYS A 385 13.04 9.56 -25.18
C LYS A 385 13.37 10.46 -24.00
N SER A 386 12.34 10.88 -23.26
CA SER A 386 12.52 11.61 -22.00
C SER A 386 12.46 10.66 -20.83
#